data_2f8d882348c4098f27d62e4966762d9d
#
_entry.id   2f8d882348c4098f27d62e4966762d9d
#
_cell.length_a   1.000
_cell.length_b   1.000
_cell.length_c   1.000
_cell.angle_alpha   90.00
_cell.angle_beta   90.00
_cell.angle_gamma   90.00
#
_symmetry.space_group_name_H-M   'P 1'
#
loop_
_entity.id
_entity.type
_entity.pdbx_description
1 polymer ?
#
loop_
_entity_poly.entity_id
_entity_poly.type
_entity_poly.pdbx_seq_one_letter_code
_entity_poly.pdbx_strand_id
1 'polypeptide(L)'
;MGDWTNDAPGVRRKITVQDLPPPSSNALAINRARVARRPADARLQVPAGFKIDLYADGFRDPRFLLTAPNGDIFVVESRANRIKALRNGKDSGKSHVVETFVEQGLNKPFGIAFYPPGSDPQFLYVANTDGIIRFPYRNGDLKARGPAQQLAAHLSPGGLLRGGGHWTRDIVFSPDGKKMYVSIGSRSNVSDKATEENRARIFEFNADGTGQKVFAWGIRNAVGIAFHPGTNELWMSTNERDEIGEDLPPDYISSVNPGGFYGWPWFYIGNHPDPRHKGKHPELADKSHCSGCARRRRTRPRLICVSTLATNFRLNTKATSSPLSTVHGTG
;
A
#
# COMPACT_ATOMS: atom_id res chain seq x y z
N MET A 1 -17.16 21.22 11.30
CA MET A 1 -16.77 19.81 11.11
C MET A 1 -16.46 19.22 12.49
N GLY A 2 -17.08 18.11 12.89
CA GLY A 2 -16.71 17.43 14.14
C GLY A 2 -15.29 16.89 14.04
N ASP A 3 -14.55 16.94 15.13
CA ASP A 3 -13.24 16.32 15.19
C ASP A 3 -13.32 14.80 15.52
N TRP A 4 -12.18 14.15 15.61
CA TRP A 4 -12.09 12.72 15.89
C TRP A 4 -12.64 12.34 17.29
N THR A 5 -12.72 13.28 18.24
CA THR A 5 -13.23 13.01 19.60
C THR A 5 -14.73 12.71 19.61
N ASN A 6 -15.45 13.16 18.58
CA ASN A 6 -16.87 12.91 18.37
C ASN A 6 -17.12 11.80 17.32
N ASP A 7 -16.10 11.02 16.99
CA ASP A 7 -16.23 9.93 16.03
C ASP A 7 -16.62 8.62 16.73
N ALA A 8 -17.53 7.88 16.12
CA ALA A 8 -17.99 6.60 16.64
C ALA A 8 -18.48 5.72 15.48
N PRO A 9 -18.58 4.41 15.66
CA PRO A 9 -19.19 3.52 14.68
C PRO A 9 -20.58 3.99 14.28
N GLY A 10 -20.84 4.11 12.96
CA GLY A 10 -22.13 4.57 12.44
C GLY A 10 -22.26 6.09 12.25
N VAL A 11 -21.35 6.90 12.73
CA VAL A 11 -21.32 8.33 12.46
C VAL A 11 -20.99 8.58 10.99
N ARG A 12 -21.92 9.18 10.25
CA ARG A 12 -21.72 9.56 8.85
C ARG A 12 -21.27 11.01 8.76
N ARG A 13 -20.22 11.26 8.01
CA ARG A 13 -19.70 12.61 7.74
C ARG A 13 -19.76 12.93 6.26
N LYS A 14 -20.34 14.06 5.93
CA LYS A 14 -20.32 14.62 4.58
C LYS A 14 -19.32 15.77 4.56
N ILE A 15 -18.26 15.62 3.76
CA ILE A 15 -17.27 16.68 3.54
C ILE A 15 -17.66 17.39 2.25
N THR A 16 -17.81 18.71 2.33
CA THR A 16 -18.14 19.58 1.19
C THR A 16 -16.95 20.49 0.87
N VAL A 17 -17.00 21.19 -0.26
CA VAL A 17 -15.95 22.15 -0.64
C VAL A 17 -15.79 23.25 0.41
N GLN A 18 -16.88 23.68 1.06
CA GLN A 18 -16.89 24.71 2.11
C GLN A 18 -16.16 24.26 3.40
N ASP A 19 -16.06 22.96 3.62
CA ASP A 19 -15.34 22.40 4.76
C ASP A 19 -13.82 22.36 4.54
N LEU A 20 -13.36 22.63 3.31
CA LEU A 20 -11.95 22.64 2.98
C LEU A 20 -11.35 24.02 3.30
N PRO A 21 -10.18 24.09 3.96
CA PRO A 21 -9.49 25.37 4.12
C PRO A 21 -9.05 25.91 2.75
N PRO A 22 -8.85 27.23 2.61
CA PRO A 22 -8.38 27.82 1.36
C PRO A 22 -7.04 27.20 0.93
N PRO A 23 -6.76 27.14 -0.38
CA PRO A 23 -5.47 26.66 -0.88
C PRO A 23 -4.31 27.48 -0.31
N SER A 24 -3.19 26.83 -0.01
CA SER A 24 -1.97 27.53 0.41
C SER A 24 -1.40 28.34 -0.74
N SER A 25 -1.01 29.57 -0.47
CA SER A 25 -0.33 30.46 -1.42
C SER A 25 1.20 30.22 -1.49
N ASN A 26 1.76 29.37 -0.62
CA ASN A 26 3.19 29.07 -0.60
C ASN A 26 3.57 28.18 -1.76
N ALA A 27 4.42 28.68 -2.66
CA ALA A 27 4.86 27.95 -3.85
C ALA A 27 5.85 26.81 -3.53
N LEU A 28 6.57 26.89 -2.41
CA LEU A 28 7.62 25.93 -2.05
C LEU A 28 7.62 25.69 -0.54
N ALA A 29 6.82 24.76 -0.06
CA ALA A 29 6.97 24.26 1.30
C ALA A 29 7.62 22.89 1.29
N ILE A 30 8.88 22.84 1.66
CA ILE A 30 9.57 21.59 1.98
C ILE A 30 9.60 21.48 3.51
N ASN A 31 8.64 20.77 4.06
CA ASN A 31 8.61 20.49 5.49
C ASN A 31 9.10 19.04 5.73
N ARG A 32 10.39 18.91 6.01
CA ARG A 32 11.00 17.62 6.32
C ARG A 32 10.55 17.15 7.70
N ALA A 33 10.06 15.93 7.78
CA ALA A 33 9.73 15.29 9.05
C ALA A 33 10.97 15.23 9.96
N ARG A 34 10.80 15.65 11.22
CA ARG A 34 11.82 15.54 12.27
C ARG A 34 11.34 14.52 13.30
N VAL A 35 12.26 13.68 13.77
CA VAL A 35 11.97 12.78 14.89
C VAL A 35 11.90 13.64 16.16
N ALA A 36 10.74 13.64 16.80
CA ALA A 36 10.54 14.26 18.10
C ALA A 36 10.54 13.20 19.20
N ARG A 37 11.07 13.54 20.38
CA ARG A 37 10.95 12.69 21.56
C ARG A 37 9.47 12.66 21.98
N ARG A 38 8.94 11.46 22.21
CA ARG A 38 7.59 11.32 22.75
C ARG A 38 7.53 11.94 24.17
N PRO A 39 6.58 12.85 24.47
CA PRO A 39 6.34 13.30 25.83
C PRO A 39 6.07 12.13 26.78
N ALA A 40 6.52 12.22 28.02
CA ALA A 40 6.39 11.12 28.99
C ALA A 40 4.91 10.79 29.32
N ASP A 41 4.05 11.80 29.24
CA ASP A 41 2.61 11.73 29.52
C ASP A 41 1.76 11.49 28.26
N ALA A 42 2.40 11.38 27.08
CA ALA A 42 1.66 11.16 25.83
C ALA A 42 0.91 9.83 25.84
N ARG A 43 -0.41 9.90 25.68
CA ARG A 43 -1.31 8.76 25.60
C ARG A 43 -2.00 8.76 24.24
N LEU A 44 -2.22 7.57 23.72
CA LEU A 44 -3.05 7.39 22.54
C LEU A 44 -4.52 7.61 22.96
N GLN A 45 -5.24 8.39 22.16
CA GLN A 45 -6.64 8.66 22.39
C GLN A 45 -7.46 8.00 21.30
N VAL A 46 -8.57 7.39 21.68
CA VAL A 46 -9.51 6.72 20.78
C VAL A 46 -10.93 7.17 21.05
N PRO A 47 -11.85 7.09 20.10
CA PRO A 47 -13.27 7.38 20.32
C PRO A 47 -13.88 6.50 21.40
N ALA A 48 -14.98 6.95 21.99
CA ALA A 48 -15.73 6.16 22.97
C ALA A 48 -16.14 4.81 22.36
N GLY A 49 -16.05 3.74 23.15
CA GLY A 49 -16.31 2.38 22.69
C GLY A 49 -15.13 1.68 22.00
N PHE A 50 -14.00 2.38 21.83
CA PHE A 50 -12.77 1.78 21.33
C PHE A 50 -11.74 1.62 22.45
N LYS A 51 -10.95 0.55 22.34
CA LYS A 51 -9.80 0.28 23.20
C LYS A 51 -8.56 0.14 22.33
N ILE A 52 -7.42 0.61 22.83
CA ILE A 52 -6.14 0.44 22.18
C ILE A 52 -5.19 -0.32 23.10
N ASP A 53 -4.68 -1.44 22.60
CA ASP A 53 -3.74 -2.29 23.31
C ASP A 53 -2.47 -2.47 22.46
N LEU A 54 -1.34 -2.64 23.15
CA LEU A 54 -0.11 -3.07 22.51
C LEU A 54 -0.24 -4.57 22.16
N TYR A 55 -0.25 -4.86 20.85
CA TYR A 55 -0.36 -6.21 20.32
C TYR A 55 0.98 -6.94 20.34
N ALA A 56 2.01 -6.32 19.77
CA ALA A 56 3.39 -6.82 19.73
C ALA A 56 4.37 -5.66 19.52
N ASP A 57 5.60 -5.84 19.96
CA ASP A 57 6.71 -4.89 19.81
C ASP A 57 8.02 -5.58 19.40
N GLY A 58 9.15 -4.87 19.48
CA GLY A 58 10.47 -5.40 19.14
C GLY A 58 10.73 -5.58 17.64
N PHE A 59 9.96 -4.89 16.77
CA PHE A 59 10.16 -4.91 15.33
C PHE A 59 11.22 -3.91 14.88
N ARG A 60 11.94 -4.27 13.82
CA ARG A 60 12.93 -3.41 13.18
C ARG A 60 12.46 -2.95 11.80
N ASP A 61 12.02 -1.68 11.69
CA ASP A 61 11.48 -1.07 10.47
C ASP A 61 10.31 -1.87 9.87
N PRO A 62 9.22 -2.15 10.62
CA PRO A 62 8.05 -2.82 10.11
C PRO A 62 7.34 -1.92 9.08
N ARG A 63 7.05 -2.46 7.90
CA ARG A 63 6.50 -1.68 6.78
C ARG A 63 5.19 -2.20 6.24
N PHE A 64 4.90 -3.48 6.40
CA PHE A 64 3.70 -4.11 5.86
C PHE A 64 3.14 -5.15 6.82
N LEU A 65 1.82 -5.25 6.85
CA LEU A 65 1.08 -6.21 7.65
C LEU A 65 0.10 -6.95 6.75
N LEU A 66 0.02 -8.27 6.91
CA LEU A 66 -0.97 -9.10 6.23
C LEU A 66 -1.53 -10.15 7.19
N THR A 67 -2.84 -10.27 7.23
CA THR A 67 -3.52 -11.30 8.01
C THR A 67 -3.70 -12.56 7.16
N ALA A 68 -3.23 -13.68 7.67
CA ALA A 68 -3.45 -14.99 7.08
C ALA A 68 -4.91 -15.46 7.27
N PRO A 69 -5.41 -16.43 6.48
CA PRO A 69 -6.78 -16.90 6.62
C PRO A 69 -7.14 -17.47 8.01
N ASN A 70 -6.16 -18.02 8.73
CA ASN A 70 -6.33 -18.52 10.10
C ASN A 70 -6.25 -17.41 11.18
N GLY A 71 -6.03 -16.15 10.80
CA GLY A 71 -5.91 -15.02 11.69
C GLY A 71 -4.50 -14.69 12.18
N ASP A 72 -3.47 -15.46 11.81
CA ASP A 72 -2.08 -15.10 12.07
C ASP A 72 -1.72 -13.81 11.32
N ILE A 73 -0.87 -12.96 11.93
CA ILE A 73 -0.45 -11.69 11.33
C ILE A 73 1.00 -11.80 10.87
N PHE A 74 1.23 -11.50 9.60
CA PHE A 74 2.56 -11.43 9.02
C PHE A 74 3.06 -9.99 9.00
N VAL A 75 4.27 -9.76 9.50
CA VAL A 75 4.92 -8.45 9.57
C VAL A 75 6.17 -8.45 8.72
N VAL A 76 6.23 -7.53 7.76
CA VAL A 76 7.42 -7.37 6.91
C VAL A 76 8.32 -6.30 7.49
N GLU A 77 9.52 -6.70 7.91
CA GLU A 77 10.59 -5.84 8.40
C GLU A 77 11.60 -5.56 7.28
N SER A 78 11.30 -4.54 6.46
CA SER A 78 11.97 -4.33 5.17
C SER A 78 13.48 -4.15 5.28
N ARG A 79 13.97 -3.31 6.21
CA ARG A 79 15.42 -3.10 6.38
C ARG A 79 16.12 -4.25 7.07
N ALA A 80 15.38 -5.04 7.82
CA ALA A 80 15.93 -6.25 8.45
C ALA A 80 15.97 -7.44 7.49
N ASN A 81 15.38 -7.32 6.29
CA ASN A 81 15.22 -8.43 5.34
C ASN A 81 14.58 -9.64 6.02
N ARG A 82 13.47 -9.42 6.72
CA ARG A 82 12.83 -10.45 7.53
C ARG A 82 11.31 -10.33 7.46
N ILE A 83 10.64 -11.48 7.52
CA ILE A 83 9.21 -11.56 7.72
C ILE A 83 8.96 -12.32 9.01
N LYS A 84 8.14 -11.76 9.89
CA LYS A 84 7.69 -12.41 11.13
C LYS A 84 6.25 -12.84 11.00
N ALA A 85 5.91 -13.96 11.65
CA ALA A 85 4.56 -14.45 11.82
C ALA A 85 4.17 -14.36 13.31
N LEU A 86 3.02 -13.78 13.57
CA LEU A 86 2.48 -13.55 14.90
C LEU A 86 1.17 -14.32 15.05
N ARG A 87 1.01 -15.02 16.15
CA ARG A 87 -0.22 -15.75 16.50
C ARG A 87 -0.82 -15.24 17.78
N ASN A 88 -2.13 -15.03 17.73
CA ASN A 88 -2.90 -14.68 18.92
C ASN A 88 -2.92 -15.81 19.94
N GLY A 89 -2.82 -15.44 21.21
CA GLY A 89 -3.24 -16.31 22.29
C GLY A 89 -4.76 -16.31 22.43
N LYS A 90 -5.26 -17.38 23.01
CA LYS A 90 -6.71 -17.61 23.13
C LYS A 90 -7.46 -16.53 23.92
N ASP A 91 -6.81 -15.78 24.83
CA ASP A 91 -7.53 -14.97 25.82
C ASP A 91 -7.01 -13.54 26.07
N SER A 92 -6.07 -12.99 25.32
CA SER A 92 -5.39 -11.76 25.79
C SER A 92 -5.34 -10.58 24.85
N GLY A 93 -5.79 -10.70 23.58
CA GLY A 93 -5.63 -9.64 22.61
C GLY A 93 -4.16 -9.26 22.30
N LYS A 94 -3.20 -10.05 22.82
CA LYS A 94 -1.76 -9.90 22.57
C LYS A 94 -1.26 -11.08 21.76
N SER A 95 -0.20 -10.85 20.98
CA SER A 95 0.51 -11.96 20.35
C SER A 95 1.21 -12.81 21.42
N HIS A 96 0.96 -14.12 21.44
CA HIS A 96 1.69 -15.06 22.29
C HIS A 96 2.91 -15.64 21.60
N VAL A 97 2.89 -15.67 20.28
CA VAL A 97 3.99 -16.22 19.48
C VAL A 97 4.43 -15.17 18.47
N VAL A 98 5.72 -14.86 18.47
CA VAL A 98 6.37 -14.01 17.49
C VAL A 98 7.54 -14.81 16.91
N GLU A 99 7.32 -15.44 15.77
CA GLU A 99 8.31 -16.26 15.10
C GLU A 99 8.90 -15.55 13.87
N THR A 100 10.13 -15.84 13.54
CA THR A 100 10.71 -15.47 12.25
C THR A 100 10.24 -16.46 11.20
N PHE A 101 9.33 -16.02 10.31
CA PHE A 101 8.85 -16.85 9.23
C PHE A 101 9.95 -17.13 8.21
N VAL A 102 10.70 -16.10 7.82
CA VAL A 102 11.85 -16.19 6.92
C VAL A 102 12.74 -14.94 7.01
N GLU A 103 14.04 -15.13 6.79
CA GLU A 103 15.06 -14.07 6.70
C GLU A 103 16.07 -14.27 5.57
N GLN A 104 15.90 -15.33 4.77
CA GLN A 104 16.76 -15.61 3.63
C GLN A 104 16.03 -15.37 2.32
N GLY A 105 16.77 -14.99 1.26
CA GLY A 105 16.19 -14.70 -0.06
C GLY A 105 15.47 -13.36 -0.16
N LEU A 106 15.47 -12.55 0.90
CA LEU A 106 14.80 -11.26 0.95
C LEU A 106 15.76 -10.12 0.59
N ASN A 107 15.26 -9.14 -0.15
CA ASN A 107 15.95 -7.89 -0.47
C ASN A 107 14.97 -6.71 -0.36
N LYS A 108 14.98 -6.05 0.80
CA LYS A 108 14.03 -4.98 1.15
C LYS A 108 12.59 -5.36 0.76
N PRO A 109 12.06 -6.48 1.30
CA PRO A 109 10.71 -6.91 1.02
C PRO A 109 9.71 -5.83 1.43
N PHE A 110 8.58 -5.74 0.73
CA PHE A 110 7.51 -4.81 1.10
C PHE A 110 6.15 -5.50 1.03
N GLY A 111 5.53 -5.58 -0.15
CA GLY A 111 4.25 -6.26 -0.33
C GLY A 111 4.39 -7.77 -0.23
N ILE A 112 3.42 -8.39 0.41
CA ILE A 112 3.28 -9.85 0.48
C ILE A 112 1.85 -10.25 0.18
N ALA A 113 1.68 -11.43 -0.40
CA ALA A 113 0.35 -11.98 -0.71
C ALA A 113 0.32 -13.49 -0.55
N PHE A 114 -0.77 -14.02 0.00
CA PHE A 114 -1.02 -15.46 0.03
C PHE A 114 -1.59 -15.94 -1.32
N TYR A 115 -1.15 -17.11 -1.77
CA TYR A 115 -1.59 -17.70 -3.04
C TYR A 115 -1.81 -19.23 -2.91
N PRO A 116 -2.89 -19.79 -3.52
CA PRO A 116 -4.01 -19.06 -4.13
C PRO A 116 -4.75 -18.16 -3.14
N PRO A 117 -5.48 -17.12 -3.63
CA PRO A 117 -6.38 -16.36 -2.78
C PRO A 117 -7.44 -17.27 -2.15
N GLY A 118 -7.80 -17.00 -0.89
CA GLY A 118 -8.84 -17.76 -0.19
C GLY A 118 -8.35 -18.39 1.11
N SER A 119 -9.00 -19.47 1.54
CA SER A 119 -8.79 -20.07 2.87
C SER A 119 -7.61 -21.05 2.95
N ASP A 120 -7.15 -21.56 1.81
CA ASP A 120 -6.10 -22.59 1.76
C ASP A 120 -4.92 -22.21 0.84
N PRO A 121 -4.17 -21.16 1.18
CA PRO A 121 -2.99 -20.75 0.42
C PRO A 121 -1.87 -21.79 0.55
N GLN A 122 -1.15 -21.98 -0.55
CA GLN A 122 -0.01 -22.90 -0.65
C GLN A 122 1.34 -22.19 -0.72
N PHE A 123 1.32 -20.87 -0.93
CA PHE A 123 2.50 -20.04 -1.03
C PHE A 123 2.29 -18.69 -0.37
N LEU A 124 3.37 -18.13 0.17
CA LEU A 124 3.50 -16.71 0.46
C LEU A 124 4.39 -16.07 -0.60
N TYR A 125 3.83 -15.17 -1.39
CA TYR A 125 4.55 -14.36 -2.36
C TYR A 125 5.09 -13.11 -1.68
N VAL A 126 6.29 -12.72 -2.10
CA VAL A 126 6.99 -11.55 -1.55
C VAL A 126 7.53 -10.71 -2.70
N ALA A 127 7.17 -9.44 -2.69
CA ALA A 127 7.72 -8.45 -3.60
C ALA A 127 8.95 -7.80 -2.95
N ASN A 128 10.13 -8.28 -3.36
CA ASN A 128 11.41 -7.64 -3.09
C ASN A 128 11.58 -6.38 -3.92
N THR A 129 12.53 -5.51 -3.56
CA THR A 129 12.79 -4.30 -4.35
C THR A 129 13.24 -4.59 -5.79
N ASP A 130 13.79 -5.77 -6.06
CA ASP A 130 14.41 -6.18 -7.33
C ASP A 130 13.77 -7.40 -7.99
N GLY A 131 12.74 -7.99 -7.39
CA GLY A 131 12.11 -9.17 -7.97
C GLY A 131 10.94 -9.69 -7.14
N ILE A 132 10.29 -10.73 -7.66
CA ILE A 132 9.22 -11.43 -6.96
C ILE A 132 9.70 -12.84 -6.67
N ILE A 133 9.53 -13.26 -5.43
CA ILE A 133 9.80 -14.60 -4.95
C ILE A 133 8.57 -15.16 -4.24
N ARG A 134 8.55 -16.46 -4.03
CA ARG A 134 7.55 -17.10 -3.17
C ARG A 134 8.18 -18.16 -2.29
N PHE A 135 7.54 -18.43 -1.18
CA PHE A 135 7.88 -19.51 -0.25
C PHE A 135 6.73 -20.51 -0.16
N PRO A 136 7.00 -21.83 -0.14
CA PRO A 136 5.99 -22.81 0.21
C PRO A 136 5.39 -22.53 1.59
N TYR A 137 4.07 -22.55 1.69
CA TYR A 137 3.31 -22.20 2.88
C TYR A 137 2.06 -23.06 2.98
N ARG A 138 1.64 -23.36 4.18
CA ARG A 138 0.28 -23.83 4.50
C ARG A 138 -0.33 -22.93 5.56
N ASN A 139 -1.65 -22.78 5.50
CA ASN A 139 -2.36 -21.97 6.48
C ASN A 139 -2.06 -22.45 7.90
N GLY A 140 -1.50 -21.54 8.73
CA GLY A 140 -1.04 -21.85 10.08
C GLY A 140 0.47 -22.09 10.23
N ASP A 141 1.25 -22.07 9.17
CA ASP A 141 2.72 -22.15 9.29
C ASP A 141 3.31 -20.86 9.85
N LEU A 142 4.14 -21.00 10.87
CA LEU A 142 4.92 -19.90 11.46
C LEU A 142 6.34 -19.80 10.90
N LYS A 143 6.75 -20.77 10.06
CA LYS A 143 8.04 -20.82 9.37
C LYS A 143 7.84 -21.28 7.95
N ALA A 144 8.63 -20.74 7.02
CA ALA A 144 8.59 -21.18 5.62
C ALA A 144 8.95 -22.66 5.49
N ARG A 145 8.22 -23.39 4.66
CA ARG A 145 8.42 -24.83 4.46
C ARG A 145 9.60 -25.19 3.58
N GLY A 146 10.19 -24.21 2.92
CA GLY A 146 11.31 -24.44 2.01
C GLY A 146 11.94 -23.12 1.56
N PRO A 147 12.99 -23.21 0.72
CA PRO A 147 13.70 -22.05 0.23
C PRO A 147 12.85 -21.17 -0.68
N ALA A 148 13.31 -19.93 -0.89
CA ALA A 148 12.73 -19.01 -1.84
C ALA A 148 12.75 -19.59 -3.26
N GLN A 149 11.61 -19.48 -3.96
CA GLN A 149 11.47 -19.76 -5.38
C GLN A 149 11.40 -18.45 -6.15
N GLN A 150 12.35 -18.20 -7.04
CA GLN A 150 12.38 -16.99 -7.87
C GLN A 150 11.31 -17.10 -8.97
N LEU A 151 10.47 -16.07 -9.10
CA LEU A 151 9.42 -16.02 -10.14
C LEU A 151 9.73 -14.99 -11.22
N ALA A 152 9.91 -13.74 -10.84
CA ALA A 152 10.32 -12.68 -11.75
C ALA A 152 11.59 -12.05 -11.23
N ALA A 153 12.69 -12.31 -11.91
CA ALA A 153 13.96 -11.65 -11.69
C ALA A 153 13.97 -10.37 -12.55
N HIS A 154 14.47 -9.29 -11.96
CA HIS A 154 14.64 -8.03 -12.67
C HIS A 154 13.31 -7.43 -13.18
N LEU A 155 12.47 -6.97 -12.26
CA LEU A 155 11.27 -6.17 -12.56
C LEU A 155 11.56 -4.89 -13.36
N SER A 156 12.83 -4.60 -13.61
CA SER A 156 13.31 -3.53 -14.48
C SER A 156 14.50 -4.01 -15.30
N PRO A 157 14.56 -3.71 -16.59
CA PRO A 157 15.74 -4.00 -17.41
C PRO A 157 17.01 -3.41 -16.79
N GLY A 158 18.09 -4.16 -16.82
CA GLY A 158 19.42 -3.73 -16.38
C GLY A 158 19.71 -3.80 -14.89
N GLY A 159 18.90 -4.46 -14.08
CA GLY A 159 19.20 -4.68 -12.65
C GLY A 159 19.28 -3.40 -11.80
N LEU A 160 18.79 -2.27 -12.32
CA LEU A 160 18.90 -0.92 -11.73
C LEU A 160 17.93 -0.64 -10.59
N LEU A 161 17.15 -1.61 -10.14
CA LEU A 161 16.25 -1.43 -9.00
C LEU A 161 16.99 -1.42 -7.66
N ARG A 162 18.24 -1.81 -7.62
CA ARG A 162 19.07 -1.72 -6.44
C ARG A 162 19.43 -0.27 -6.14
N GLY A 163 18.84 0.25 -5.06
CA GLY A 163 19.34 1.45 -4.42
C GLY A 163 19.02 2.76 -5.14
N GLY A 164 17.79 3.18 -5.19
CA GLY A 164 17.45 4.54 -5.63
C GLY A 164 15.97 4.73 -5.88
N GLY A 165 15.47 5.89 -5.46
CA GLY A 165 14.07 6.27 -5.64
C GLY A 165 13.13 5.44 -4.79
N HIS A 166 11.92 5.22 -5.31
CA HIS A 166 10.89 4.44 -4.62
C HIS A 166 11.21 2.95 -4.73
N TRP A 167 11.57 2.35 -3.61
CA TRP A 167 12.04 0.97 -3.51
C TRP A 167 10.92 -0.02 -3.14
N THR A 168 9.78 0.46 -2.67
CA THR A 168 8.64 -0.39 -2.31
C THR A 168 8.02 -1.02 -3.55
N ARG A 169 7.59 -2.26 -3.42
CA ARG A 169 6.81 -3.01 -4.41
C ARG A 169 5.63 -3.60 -3.69
N ASP A 170 4.42 -3.28 -4.11
CA ASP A 170 3.25 -3.96 -3.60
C ASP A 170 2.78 -5.03 -4.57
N ILE A 171 2.13 -6.07 -4.06
CA ILE A 171 1.70 -7.24 -4.82
C ILE A 171 0.29 -7.66 -4.43
N VAL A 172 -0.55 -7.93 -5.41
CA VAL A 172 -1.89 -8.45 -5.19
C VAL A 172 -2.28 -9.42 -6.31
N PHE A 173 -3.12 -10.40 -5.98
CA PHE A 173 -3.72 -11.30 -6.97
C PHE A 173 -5.12 -10.84 -7.35
N SER A 174 -5.50 -11.09 -8.62
CA SER A 174 -6.92 -11.00 -9.01
C SER A 174 -7.78 -11.92 -8.15
N PRO A 175 -9.06 -11.60 -7.94
CA PRO A 175 -9.95 -12.41 -7.11
C PRO A 175 -10.07 -13.88 -7.56
N ASP A 176 -9.92 -14.13 -8.86
CA ASP A 176 -9.91 -15.49 -9.45
C ASP A 176 -8.54 -16.18 -9.37
N GLY A 177 -7.52 -15.52 -8.83
CA GLY A 177 -6.17 -16.03 -8.67
C GLY A 177 -5.36 -16.19 -9.97
N LYS A 178 -5.87 -15.81 -11.13
CA LYS A 178 -5.18 -16.04 -12.41
C LYS A 178 -4.08 -15.05 -12.69
N LYS A 179 -4.22 -13.82 -12.19
CA LYS A 179 -3.30 -12.72 -12.44
C LYS A 179 -2.71 -12.17 -11.15
N MET A 180 -1.48 -11.73 -11.27
CA MET A 180 -0.71 -11.07 -10.25
C MET A 180 -0.39 -9.65 -10.71
N TYR A 181 -0.57 -8.66 -9.84
CA TYR A 181 -0.29 -7.26 -10.11
C TYR A 181 0.79 -6.76 -9.18
N VAL A 182 1.77 -6.03 -9.74
CA VAL A 182 2.91 -5.51 -8.98
C VAL A 182 3.13 -4.05 -9.29
N SER A 183 3.17 -3.22 -8.26
CA SER A 183 3.45 -1.79 -8.40
C SER A 183 4.94 -1.50 -8.33
N ILE A 184 5.42 -0.60 -9.17
CA ILE A 184 6.81 -0.14 -9.22
C ILE A 184 6.84 1.37 -9.30
N GLY A 185 7.30 2.05 -8.25
CA GLY A 185 7.43 3.49 -8.21
C GLY A 185 8.59 4.02 -9.06
N SER A 186 8.58 5.32 -9.34
CA SER A 186 9.63 6.02 -10.08
C SER A 186 10.99 5.95 -9.37
N ARG A 187 12.05 6.18 -10.12
CA ARG A 187 13.40 6.34 -9.55
C ARG A 187 13.60 7.72 -8.95
N SER A 188 13.06 8.74 -9.60
CA SER A 188 13.23 10.15 -9.23
C SER A 188 11.92 10.81 -8.78
N ASN A 189 12.04 12.04 -8.33
CA ASN A 189 10.86 12.89 -8.04
C ASN A 189 10.05 13.15 -9.30
N VAL A 190 10.72 13.64 -10.33
CA VAL A 190 10.13 13.89 -11.67
C VAL A 190 11.23 13.84 -12.71
N SER A 191 11.13 12.91 -13.66
CA SER A 191 12.10 12.76 -14.76
C SER A 191 11.47 11.95 -15.88
N ASP A 192 11.85 12.28 -17.14
CA ASP A 192 11.50 11.55 -18.36
C ASP A 192 12.73 10.85 -19.00
N LYS A 193 13.80 10.68 -18.24
CA LYS A 193 15.02 10.01 -18.72
C LYS A 193 14.82 8.50 -18.82
N ALA A 194 15.63 7.86 -19.67
CA ALA A 194 15.64 6.39 -19.83
C ALA A 194 15.80 5.59 -18.52
N THR A 195 16.37 6.21 -17.48
CA THR A 195 16.46 5.59 -16.14
C THR A 195 15.11 5.35 -15.46
N GLU A 196 14.02 5.91 -15.99
CA GLU A 196 12.64 5.66 -15.57
C GLU A 196 11.95 4.59 -16.42
N GLU A 197 12.63 3.99 -17.37
CA GLU A 197 12.07 2.88 -18.14
C GLU A 197 11.63 1.74 -17.22
N ASN A 198 10.44 1.21 -17.47
CA ASN A 198 9.78 0.19 -16.65
C ASN A 198 9.55 0.56 -15.16
N ARG A 199 9.56 1.85 -14.85
CA ARG A 199 9.20 2.39 -13.54
C ARG A 199 7.94 3.25 -13.65
N ALA A 200 7.42 3.70 -12.49
CA ALA A 200 6.16 4.46 -12.40
C ALA A 200 4.99 3.72 -13.07
N ARG A 201 4.85 2.41 -12.77
CA ARG A 201 3.93 1.49 -13.45
C ARG A 201 3.33 0.47 -12.49
N ILE A 202 2.23 -0.10 -12.94
CA ILE A 202 1.72 -1.37 -12.41
C ILE A 202 1.87 -2.40 -13.53
N PHE A 203 2.53 -3.51 -13.23
CA PHE A 203 2.64 -4.65 -14.13
C PHE A 203 1.62 -5.72 -13.78
N GLU A 204 1.12 -6.41 -14.81
CA GLU A 204 0.36 -7.65 -14.70
C GLU A 204 1.25 -8.82 -15.12
N PHE A 205 1.12 -9.92 -14.39
CA PHE A 205 1.76 -11.21 -14.67
C PHE A 205 0.71 -12.33 -14.59
N ASN A 206 1.01 -13.48 -15.13
CA ASN A 206 0.39 -14.73 -14.70
C ASN A 206 0.81 -15.02 -13.24
N ALA A 207 0.04 -15.83 -12.53
CA ALA A 207 0.34 -16.15 -11.13
C ALA A 207 1.71 -16.83 -10.95
N ASP A 208 2.23 -17.50 -11.96
CA ASP A 208 3.55 -18.14 -11.97
C ASP A 208 4.71 -17.17 -12.26
N GLY A 209 4.43 -15.88 -12.44
CA GLY A 209 5.43 -14.84 -12.74
C GLY A 209 5.76 -14.68 -14.22
N THR A 210 5.13 -15.44 -15.12
CA THR A 210 5.27 -15.31 -16.56
C THR A 210 4.34 -14.24 -17.14
N GLY A 211 4.45 -13.93 -18.43
CA GLY A 211 3.49 -13.08 -19.14
C GLY A 211 3.47 -11.63 -18.71
N GLN A 212 4.63 -11.09 -18.30
CA GLN A 212 4.76 -9.69 -17.87
C GLN A 212 4.25 -8.73 -18.94
N LYS A 213 3.35 -7.84 -18.56
CA LYS A 213 2.90 -6.71 -19.39
C LYS A 213 2.63 -5.49 -18.51
N VAL A 214 2.73 -4.30 -19.12
CA VAL A 214 2.33 -3.06 -18.45
C VAL A 214 0.81 -3.02 -18.34
N PHE A 215 0.29 -2.98 -17.12
CA PHE A 215 -1.15 -2.84 -16.87
C PHE A 215 -1.58 -1.38 -16.85
N ALA A 216 -0.80 -0.51 -16.17
CA ALA A 216 -1.02 0.93 -16.13
C ALA A 216 0.33 1.66 -15.93
N TRP A 217 0.41 2.91 -16.33
CA TRP A 217 1.65 3.67 -16.32
C TRP A 217 1.46 5.15 -16.02
N GLY A 218 2.58 5.87 -15.85
CA GLY A 218 2.51 7.28 -15.44
C GLY A 218 2.07 7.46 -14.00
N ILE A 219 2.29 6.46 -13.15
CA ILE A 219 1.92 6.42 -11.74
C ILE A 219 3.21 6.61 -10.93
N ARG A 220 3.44 7.81 -10.40
CA ARG A 220 4.73 8.11 -9.77
C ARG A 220 5.18 7.09 -8.74
N ASN A 221 4.33 6.76 -7.77
CA ASN A 221 4.63 5.78 -6.74
C ASN A 221 3.35 5.19 -6.13
N ALA A 222 2.80 4.19 -6.78
CA ALA A 222 1.71 3.40 -6.20
C ALA A 222 2.26 2.57 -5.03
N VAL A 223 2.05 3.03 -3.80
CA VAL A 223 2.56 2.37 -2.59
C VAL A 223 1.65 1.22 -2.14
N GLY A 224 0.36 1.33 -2.39
CA GLY A 224 -0.61 0.29 -2.10
C GLY A 224 -1.50 0.01 -3.29
N ILE A 225 -1.75 -1.26 -3.57
CA ILE A 225 -2.72 -1.72 -4.57
C ILE A 225 -3.65 -2.77 -3.97
N ALA A 226 -4.92 -2.73 -4.33
CA ALA A 226 -5.90 -3.72 -3.87
C ALA A 226 -7.09 -3.82 -4.83
N PHE A 227 -7.71 -4.99 -4.86
CA PHE A 227 -8.99 -5.16 -5.56
C PHE A 227 -10.15 -4.70 -4.69
N HIS A 228 -11.03 -3.90 -5.28
CA HIS A 228 -12.28 -3.50 -4.64
C HIS A 228 -13.22 -4.71 -4.52
N PRO A 229 -13.65 -5.09 -3.31
CA PRO A 229 -14.34 -6.37 -3.08
C PRO A 229 -15.73 -6.47 -3.75
N GLY A 230 -16.34 -5.34 -4.09
CA GLY A 230 -17.66 -5.31 -4.71
C GLY A 230 -17.64 -5.22 -6.24
N THR A 231 -16.61 -4.58 -6.82
CA THR A 231 -16.53 -4.37 -8.27
C THR A 231 -15.43 -5.17 -8.95
N ASN A 232 -14.51 -5.76 -8.18
CA ASN A 232 -13.30 -6.40 -8.67
C ASN A 232 -12.40 -5.49 -9.53
N GLU A 233 -12.51 -4.18 -9.37
CA GLU A 233 -11.60 -3.23 -9.97
C GLU A 233 -10.32 -3.13 -9.15
N LEU A 234 -9.18 -2.99 -9.82
CA LEU A 234 -7.92 -2.69 -9.15
C LEU A 234 -7.91 -1.21 -8.72
N TRP A 235 -7.54 -0.95 -7.49
CA TRP A 235 -7.36 0.39 -6.93
C TRP A 235 -5.94 0.59 -6.46
N MET A 236 -5.49 1.84 -6.42
CA MET A 236 -4.17 2.22 -5.94
C MET A 236 -4.20 3.42 -5.02
N SER A 237 -3.23 3.50 -4.12
CA SER A 237 -2.85 4.74 -3.42
C SER A 237 -1.49 5.19 -3.94
N THR A 238 -1.41 6.45 -4.37
CA THR A 238 -0.22 6.99 -5.04
C THR A 238 0.35 8.16 -4.27
N ASN A 239 1.68 8.14 -4.08
CA ASN A 239 2.43 9.31 -3.62
C ASN A 239 2.89 10.10 -4.83
N GLU A 240 2.43 11.33 -4.93
CA GLU A 240 2.77 12.22 -6.02
C GLU A 240 4.10 12.97 -5.82
N ARG A 241 4.51 13.68 -6.87
CA ARG A 241 5.81 14.40 -6.91
C ARG A 241 5.85 15.57 -5.93
N ASP A 242 7.04 15.89 -5.47
CA ASP A 242 7.32 17.01 -4.58
C ASP A 242 7.64 18.30 -5.35
N GLU A 243 7.65 19.45 -4.68
CA GLU A 243 8.21 20.72 -5.16
C GLU A 243 7.39 21.44 -6.25
N ILE A 244 6.05 21.37 -6.22
CA ILE A 244 5.18 22.29 -6.96
C ILE A 244 4.50 23.28 -6.01
N GLY A 245 4.25 22.87 -4.75
CA GLY A 245 3.61 23.69 -3.73
C GLY A 245 3.24 22.86 -2.52
N GLU A 246 2.64 23.48 -1.51
CA GLU A 246 2.20 22.78 -0.29
C GLU A 246 1.06 21.80 -0.57
N ASP A 247 0.15 22.17 -1.45
CA ASP A 247 -1.07 21.42 -1.75
C ASP A 247 -1.04 20.77 -3.14
N LEU A 248 0.08 20.88 -3.90
CA LEU A 248 0.19 20.38 -5.27
C LEU A 248 1.46 19.54 -5.51
N PRO A 249 1.33 18.46 -6.30
CA PRO A 249 0.10 17.71 -6.51
C PRO A 249 -0.24 16.93 -5.24
N PRO A 250 -1.53 16.72 -4.91
CA PRO A 250 -1.90 15.89 -3.77
C PRO A 250 -1.63 14.43 -4.05
N ASP A 251 -1.30 13.67 -3.00
CA ASP A 251 -1.41 12.22 -3.04
C ASP A 251 -2.88 11.82 -3.26
N TYR A 252 -3.14 10.73 -3.95
CA TYR A 252 -4.50 10.32 -4.30
C TYR A 252 -4.72 8.81 -4.24
N ILE A 253 -6.00 8.44 -4.17
CA ILE A 253 -6.48 7.06 -4.31
C ILE A 253 -7.38 7.03 -5.55
N SER A 254 -7.18 6.06 -6.43
CA SER A 254 -7.94 5.92 -7.68
C SER A 254 -8.11 4.48 -8.10
N SER A 255 -9.16 4.18 -8.86
CA SER A 255 -9.24 2.96 -9.65
C SER A 255 -8.18 2.94 -10.74
N VAL A 256 -7.76 1.76 -11.16
CA VAL A 256 -6.71 1.55 -12.16
C VAL A 256 -7.28 0.85 -13.38
N ASN A 257 -7.29 1.54 -14.50
CA ASN A 257 -7.78 1.01 -15.77
C ASN A 257 -6.68 0.30 -16.56
N PRO A 258 -6.98 -0.81 -17.23
CA PRO A 258 -6.05 -1.47 -18.15
C PRO A 258 -5.59 -0.50 -19.24
N GLY A 259 -4.27 -0.40 -19.47
CA GLY A 259 -3.67 0.54 -20.42
C GLY A 259 -3.68 2.01 -19.96
N GLY A 260 -4.23 2.30 -18.77
CA GLY A 260 -4.41 3.66 -18.28
C GLY A 260 -3.09 4.41 -18.06
N PHE A 261 -3.08 5.69 -18.46
CA PHE A 261 -2.01 6.65 -18.18
C PHE A 261 -2.44 7.62 -17.10
N TYR A 262 -1.61 7.82 -16.07
CA TYR A 262 -1.94 8.61 -14.87
C TYR A 262 -1.12 9.90 -14.73
N GLY A 263 -0.46 10.34 -15.79
CA GLY A 263 0.12 11.68 -15.97
C GLY A 263 1.62 11.76 -15.71
N TRP A 264 2.16 11.16 -14.66
CA TRP A 264 3.59 11.30 -14.34
C TRP A 264 4.51 10.79 -15.49
N PRO A 265 5.57 11.49 -15.86
CA PRO A 265 6.12 12.71 -15.25
C PRO A 265 5.62 14.02 -15.87
N TRP A 266 4.77 13.99 -16.90
CA TRP A 266 4.43 15.14 -17.72
C TRP A 266 3.19 15.90 -17.26
N PHE A 267 2.27 15.20 -16.59
CA PHE A 267 1.02 15.76 -16.10
C PHE A 267 0.77 15.32 -14.65
N TYR A 268 -0.09 16.05 -13.94
CA TYR A 268 -0.61 15.70 -12.63
C TYR A 268 -2.11 16.02 -12.54
N ILE A 269 -2.84 15.28 -11.73
CA ILE A 269 -4.28 15.43 -11.52
C ILE A 269 -5.03 15.61 -12.85
N GLY A 270 -4.99 14.60 -13.70
CA GLY A 270 -5.52 14.67 -15.06
C GLY A 270 -4.51 15.36 -15.99
N ASN A 271 -4.94 16.41 -16.70
CA ASN A 271 -4.16 17.04 -17.76
C ASN A 271 -3.42 18.33 -17.37
N HIS A 272 -3.21 18.58 -16.06
CA HIS A 272 -2.41 19.72 -15.63
C HIS A 272 -0.93 19.48 -15.98
N PRO A 273 -0.30 20.30 -16.83
CA PRO A 273 1.09 20.07 -17.23
C PRO A 273 2.06 20.31 -16.07
N ASP A 274 3.00 19.37 -15.89
CA ASP A 274 4.09 19.57 -14.93
C ASP A 274 4.99 20.72 -15.36
N PRO A 275 5.29 21.70 -14.50
CA PRO A 275 6.10 22.88 -14.87
C PRO A 275 7.47 22.54 -15.45
N ARG A 276 8.11 21.42 -15.01
CA ARG A 276 9.43 20.98 -15.51
C ARG A 276 9.38 20.36 -16.88
N HIS A 277 8.20 19.91 -17.30
CA HIS A 277 7.97 19.22 -18.58
C HIS A 277 6.93 19.94 -19.47
N LYS A 278 6.68 21.22 -19.20
CA LYS A 278 5.69 22.02 -19.92
C LYS A 278 5.92 21.93 -21.44
N GLY A 279 4.86 21.60 -22.15
CA GLY A 279 4.87 21.46 -23.61
C GLY A 279 5.36 20.10 -24.12
N LYS A 280 5.84 19.19 -23.26
CA LYS A 280 6.18 17.83 -23.67
C LYS A 280 4.93 16.94 -23.72
N HIS A 281 4.88 16.07 -24.68
CA HIS A 281 3.85 15.05 -24.86
C HIS A 281 2.39 15.56 -24.80
N PRO A 282 2.06 16.64 -25.58
CA PRO A 282 0.71 17.19 -25.57
C PRO A 282 -0.36 16.16 -25.97
N GLU A 283 0.02 15.16 -26.78
CA GLU A 283 -0.85 14.05 -27.22
C GLU A 283 -1.30 13.12 -26.06
N LEU A 284 -0.67 13.22 -24.90
CA LEU A 284 -1.01 12.44 -23.70
C LEU A 284 -1.91 13.20 -22.73
N ALA A 285 -2.12 14.51 -22.92
CA ALA A 285 -2.88 15.33 -21.98
C ALA A 285 -4.29 14.78 -21.76
N ASP A 286 -5.02 14.51 -22.83
CA ASP A 286 -6.39 14.00 -22.79
C ASP A 286 -6.48 12.52 -22.40
N LYS A 287 -5.35 11.80 -22.40
CA LYS A 287 -5.26 10.40 -21.97
C LYS A 287 -4.96 10.25 -20.50
N SER A 288 -4.58 11.35 -19.83
CA SER A 288 -4.22 11.31 -18.40
C SER A 288 -5.46 11.16 -17.53
N HIS A 289 -5.55 10.00 -16.88
CA HIS A 289 -6.67 9.66 -16.01
C HIS A 289 -6.56 10.37 -14.66
N CYS A 290 -7.68 10.87 -14.19
CA CYS A 290 -7.89 11.27 -12.80
C CYS A 290 -9.31 10.88 -12.37
N SER A 291 -9.69 9.62 -12.57
CA SER A 291 -11.03 9.15 -12.26
C SER A 291 -11.13 8.69 -10.81
N GLY A 292 -12.21 9.08 -10.14
CA GLY A 292 -12.59 8.56 -8.83
C GLY A 292 -11.70 8.97 -7.65
N CYS A 293 -10.97 10.07 -7.78
CA CYS A 293 -9.95 10.46 -6.81
C CYS A 293 -10.53 10.99 -5.49
N ALA A 294 -10.25 10.29 -4.40
CA ALA A 294 -10.20 10.94 -3.10
C ALA A 294 -8.86 11.68 -2.97
N ARG A 295 -8.85 12.99 -3.23
CA ARG A 295 -7.66 13.84 -3.11
C ARG A 295 -7.32 14.07 -1.64
N ARG A 296 -6.04 13.85 -1.24
CA ARG A 296 -5.55 14.15 0.11
C ARG A 296 -4.52 15.27 0.08
N ARG A 297 -4.56 16.15 1.06
CA ARG A 297 -3.52 17.17 1.28
C ARG A 297 -2.23 16.53 1.77
N ARG A 298 -1.09 17.11 1.35
CA ARG A 298 0.27 16.64 1.67
C ARG A 298 0.71 16.74 3.14
N THR A 299 -0.04 17.39 3.99
CA THR A 299 0.39 17.75 5.35
C THR A 299 0.39 16.61 6.37
N ARG A 300 0.09 15.36 5.97
CA ARG A 300 0.10 14.22 6.90
C ARG A 300 0.85 13.01 6.33
N PRO A 301 1.41 12.16 7.22
CA PRO A 301 2.24 11.03 6.79
C PRO A 301 1.46 10.13 5.83
N ARG A 302 2.13 9.75 4.80
CA ARG A 302 1.69 8.93 3.66
C ARG A 302 1.17 7.61 4.16
N LEU A 303 -0.11 7.36 4.01
CA LEU A 303 -0.75 6.16 4.50
C LEU A 303 -0.81 5.10 3.41
N ILE A 304 -0.46 3.90 3.78
CA ILE A 304 -0.80 2.67 3.06
C ILE A 304 -2.31 2.47 3.21
N CYS A 305 -3.10 3.23 2.44
CA CYS A 305 -4.55 3.24 2.63
C CYS A 305 -5.27 2.12 1.88
N VAL A 306 -4.67 1.56 0.81
CA VAL A 306 -5.39 0.59 -0.02
C VAL A 306 -5.44 -0.78 0.63
N SER A 307 -4.39 -1.23 1.29
CA SER A 307 -4.45 -2.47 2.06
C SER A 307 -5.43 -2.36 3.23
N THR A 308 -5.47 -1.21 3.90
CA THR A 308 -6.42 -0.92 4.98
C THR A 308 -7.85 -0.80 4.45
N LEU A 309 -8.07 -0.17 3.30
CA LEU A 309 -9.38 -0.11 2.64
C LEU A 309 -9.85 -1.50 2.23
N ALA A 310 -9.01 -2.31 1.61
CA ALA A 310 -9.35 -3.68 1.25
C ALA A 310 -9.66 -4.54 2.49
N THR A 311 -8.91 -4.40 3.56
CA THR A 311 -9.15 -5.11 4.82
C THR A 311 -10.41 -4.61 5.51
N ASN A 312 -10.65 -3.31 5.56
CA ASN A 312 -11.86 -2.73 6.15
C ASN A 312 -13.12 -3.04 5.31
N PHE A 313 -13.04 -3.05 3.98
CA PHE A 313 -14.13 -3.50 3.12
C PHE A 313 -14.44 -4.99 3.32
N ARG A 314 -13.42 -5.84 3.51
CA ARG A 314 -13.63 -7.26 3.83
C ARG A 314 -14.26 -7.46 5.22
N LEU A 315 -13.90 -6.65 6.20
CA LEU A 315 -14.51 -6.72 7.54
C LEU A 315 -15.98 -6.28 7.50
N ASN A 316 -16.32 -5.21 6.77
CA ASN A 316 -17.70 -4.76 6.65
C ASN A 316 -18.60 -5.72 5.86
N THR A 317 -18.09 -6.43 4.87
CA THR A 317 -18.88 -7.44 4.13
C THR A 317 -19.10 -8.73 4.93
N LYS A 318 -18.22 -9.04 5.91
CA LYS A 318 -18.46 -10.16 6.85
C LYS A 318 -19.41 -9.79 7.99
N ALA A 319 -19.49 -8.52 8.38
CA ALA A 319 -20.39 -8.06 9.45
C ALA A 319 -21.88 -8.11 9.07
N THR A 320 -22.22 -8.24 7.78
CA THR A 320 -23.60 -8.41 7.33
C THR A 320 -24.08 -9.86 7.28
N SER A 321 -23.22 -10.85 7.52
CA SER A 321 -23.56 -12.28 7.46
C SER A 321 -23.28 -13.08 8.74
N SER A 322 -22.85 -12.43 9.84
CA SER A 322 -22.72 -13.09 11.13
C SER A 322 -23.22 -12.18 12.24
N PRO A 323 -23.98 -12.70 13.22
CA PRO A 323 -24.32 -11.90 14.39
C PRO A 323 -23.04 -11.48 15.09
N LEU A 324 -22.99 -10.21 15.45
CA LEU A 324 -21.96 -9.59 16.27
C LEU A 324 -21.49 -10.57 17.37
N SER A 325 -20.33 -11.16 17.18
CA SER A 325 -19.63 -11.75 18.30
C SER A 325 -19.03 -10.60 19.12
N THR A 326 -19.81 -10.17 20.09
CA THR A 326 -19.46 -9.62 21.38
C THR A 326 -18.11 -8.89 21.48
N VAL A 327 -18.16 -7.58 21.28
CA VAL A 327 -17.30 -6.69 22.04
C VAL A 327 -17.84 -6.76 23.48
N HIS A 328 -17.18 -7.50 24.37
CA HIS A 328 -17.51 -7.48 25.79
C HIS A 328 -17.22 -6.09 26.33
N GLY A 329 -18.23 -5.29 26.45
CA GLY A 329 -18.27 -4.19 27.38
C GLY A 329 -18.40 -4.78 28.79
N THR A 330 -17.36 -4.67 29.58
CA THR A 330 -17.47 -4.78 31.02
C THR A 330 -17.72 -3.38 31.55
N GLY A 331 -18.81 -3.25 32.29
CA GLY A 331 -19.21 -2.06 33.03
C GLY A 331 -18.19 -1.62 34.07
#